data_446acc9529b4ec4223ac8f2811801a71
#
_entry.id   446acc9529b4ec4223ac8f2811801a71
#
_cell.length_a   1.000
_cell.length_b   1.000
_cell.length_c   1.000
_cell.angle_alpha   90.00
_cell.angle_beta   90.00
_cell.angle_gamma   90.00
#
_symmetry.space_group_name_H-M   'P 1'
#
loop_
_entity.id
_entity.type
_entity.pdbx_description
1 polymer ?
#
loop_
_entity_poly.entity_id
_entity_poly.type
_entity_poly.pdbx_seq_one_letter_code
_entity_poly.pdbx_strand_id
1 'polypeptide(L)'
;MEKIKAYVALTKPRVIELLLVATIPAMLQADRGTIHLWLILLTLVGGWMGAAAANSFNMIVDSDIDKVMKRTQNRPLVDGRLTLTEAKVFASSMTVLSFLFLTFLCHSLLSAVFVMLTILFYIFVYTKWLKRRTWQNVIWGGAAGCMPVIVGWAVIADNTSNHSVAGWLQAVALFMIIFFWTPPHTWALGMRYEEDYRG
;
A
#
# COMPACT_ATOMS: atom_id res chain seq x y z
N MET A 1 -24.00 8.49 -8.38
CA MET A 1 -23.57 7.91 -7.08
C MET A 1 -22.93 6.53 -7.21
N GLU A 2 -23.45 5.62 -8.05
CA GLU A 2 -22.92 4.26 -8.24
C GLU A 2 -21.45 4.22 -8.70
N LYS A 3 -21.06 5.04 -9.70
CA LYS A 3 -19.67 5.10 -10.17
C LYS A 3 -18.68 5.55 -9.09
N ILE A 4 -19.04 6.52 -8.26
CA ILE A 4 -18.17 6.98 -7.15
C ILE A 4 -17.93 5.85 -6.16
N LYS A 5 -18.98 5.11 -5.77
CA LYS A 5 -18.87 3.94 -4.91
C LYS A 5 -17.97 2.85 -5.54
N ALA A 6 -18.03 2.68 -6.86
CA ALA A 6 -17.19 1.75 -7.58
C ALA A 6 -15.71 2.16 -7.55
N TYR A 7 -15.38 3.44 -7.72
CA TYR A 7 -14.00 3.93 -7.57
C TYR A 7 -13.50 3.78 -6.13
N VAL A 8 -14.32 4.08 -5.13
CA VAL A 8 -13.97 3.85 -3.73
C VAL A 8 -13.73 2.35 -3.45
N ALA A 9 -14.58 1.47 -3.97
CA ALA A 9 -14.38 0.03 -3.83
C ALA A 9 -13.09 -0.46 -4.50
N LEU A 10 -12.67 0.17 -5.62
CA LEU A 10 -11.42 -0.13 -6.32
C LEU A 10 -10.19 0.11 -5.42
N THR A 11 -10.23 1.14 -4.56
CA THR A 11 -9.11 1.48 -3.67
C THR A 11 -8.94 0.55 -2.48
N LYS A 12 -9.98 -0.22 -2.07
CA LYS A 12 -10.00 -1.06 -0.86
C LYS A 12 -9.69 -0.26 0.42
N PRO A 13 -10.52 0.71 0.82
CA PRO A 13 -10.19 1.69 1.87
C PRO A 13 -9.82 1.06 3.21
N ARG A 14 -10.50 -0.01 3.65
CA ARG A 14 -10.19 -0.72 4.91
C ARG A 14 -8.75 -1.25 4.99
N VAL A 15 -8.19 -1.68 3.84
CA VAL A 15 -6.80 -2.14 3.78
C VAL A 15 -5.85 -0.94 3.90
N ILE A 16 -6.17 0.16 3.23
CA ILE A 16 -5.36 1.39 3.26
C ILE A 16 -5.31 1.97 4.67
N GLU A 17 -6.42 2.04 5.39
CA GLU A 17 -6.46 2.55 6.77
C GLU A 17 -5.47 1.84 7.68
N LEU A 18 -5.43 0.49 7.63
CA LEU A 18 -4.50 -0.30 8.42
C LEU A 18 -3.03 -0.04 8.04
N LEU A 19 -2.75 0.14 6.76
CA LEU A 19 -1.41 0.47 6.27
C LEU A 19 -0.95 1.85 6.76
N LEU A 20 -1.82 2.84 6.70
CA LEU A 20 -1.50 4.22 7.06
C LEU A 20 -1.30 4.41 8.56
N VAL A 21 -1.99 3.63 9.40
CA VAL A 21 -1.78 3.69 10.87
C VAL A 21 -0.33 3.43 11.24
N ALA A 22 0.36 2.53 10.53
CA ALA A 22 1.77 2.22 10.78
C ALA A 22 2.73 3.37 10.42
N THR A 23 2.31 4.32 9.57
CA THR A 23 3.11 5.48 9.18
C THR A 23 3.31 6.44 10.35
N ILE A 24 2.26 6.64 11.17
CA ILE A 24 2.26 7.64 12.26
C ILE A 24 3.37 7.36 13.29
N PRO A 25 3.46 6.16 13.92
CA PRO A 25 4.53 5.90 14.89
C PRO A 25 5.93 5.97 14.28
N ALA A 26 6.08 5.63 12.99
CA ALA A 26 7.36 5.78 12.31
C ALA A 26 7.77 7.26 12.18
N MET A 27 6.83 8.15 11.84
CA MET A 27 7.09 9.59 11.76
C MET A 27 7.40 10.20 13.13
N LEU A 28 6.69 9.78 14.19
CA LEU A 28 6.95 10.22 15.55
C LEU A 28 8.31 9.75 16.07
N GLN A 29 8.75 8.56 15.66
CA GLN A 29 10.05 8.00 16.05
C GLN A 29 11.21 8.65 15.30
N ALA A 30 10.99 9.12 14.06
CA ALA A 30 12.01 9.69 13.21
C ALA A 30 12.55 11.02 13.72
N ASP A 31 11.72 11.82 14.42
CA ASP A 31 12.13 13.05 15.10
C ASP A 31 11.54 13.10 16.52
N ARG A 32 12.20 12.43 17.44
CA ARG A 32 11.74 12.30 18.83
C ARG A 32 11.67 13.66 19.54
N GLY A 33 10.52 13.92 20.12
CA GLY A 33 10.26 15.16 20.87
C GLY A 33 9.56 16.25 20.05
N THR A 34 9.47 16.08 18.72
CA THR A 34 8.76 17.03 17.85
C THR A 34 7.63 16.34 17.12
N ILE A 35 6.42 16.86 17.20
CA ILE A 35 5.26 16.33 16.48
C ILE A 35 5.01 17.21 15.25
N HIS A 36 5.35 16.68 14.08
CA HIS A 36 5.11 17.32 12.79
C HIS A 36 3.69 17.01 12.28
N LEU A 37 2.66 17.48 12.99
CA LEU A 37 1.25 17.12 12.71
C LEU A 37 0.86 17.36 11.25
N TRP A 38 1.27 18.51 10.68
CA TRP A 38 0.96 18.84 9.30
C TRP A 38 1.60 17.88 8.30
N LEU A 39 2.88 17.53 8.49
CA LEU A 39 3.56 16.55 7.66
C LEU A 39 2.92 15.16 7.78
N ILE A 40 2.48 14.76 8.98
CA ILE A 40 1.77 13.50 9.19
C ILE A 40 0.49 13.50 8.34
N LEU A 41 -0.35 14.52 8.43
CA LEU A 41 -1.60 14.61 7.67
C LEU A 41 -1.36 14.58 6.16
N LEU A 42 -0.39 15.35 5.67
CA LEU A 42 -0.01 15.35 4.25
C LEU A 42 0.51 13.97 3.80
N THR A 43 1.37 13.34 4.62
CA THR A 43 1.91 12.01 4.30
C THR A 43 0.81 10.96 4.23
N LEU A 44 -0.16 11.01 5.13
CA LEU A 44 -1.32 10.12 5.10
C LEU A 44 -2.14 10.29 3.82
N VAL A 45 -2.34 11.52 3.35
CA VAL A 45 -3.05 11.78 2.08
C VAL A 45 -2.26 11.28 0.88
N GLY A 46 -0.97 11.63 0.78
CA GLY A 46 -0.10 11.17 -0.30
C GLY A 46 0.07 9.64 -0.32
N GLY A 47 0.25 9.04 0.85
CA GLY A 47 0.32 7.59 1.02
C GLY A 47 -1.00 6.89 0.68
N TRP A 48 -2.14 7.49 1.03
CA TRP A 48 -3.45 6.98 0.64
C TRP A 48 -3.59 6.91 -0.90
N MET A 49 -3.19 7.96 -1.61
CA MET A 49 -3.22 7.99 -3.08
C MET A 49 -2.35 6.88 -3.67
N GLY A 50 -1.13 6.69 -3.15
CA GLY A 50 -0.22 5.62 -3.59
C GLY A 50 -0.77 4.22 -3.33
N ALA A 51 -1.34 3.97 -2.16
CA ALA A 51 -1.97 2.71 -1.81
C ALA A 51 -3.24 2.45 -2.65
N ALA A 52 -4.04 3.50 -2.92
CA ALA A 52 -5.19 3.43 -3.80
C ALA A 52 -4.79 3.03 -5.23
N ALA A 53 -3.70 3.61 -5.74
CA ALA A 53 -3.13 3.25 -7.03
C ALA A 53 -2.69 1.77 -7.06
N ALA A 54 -1.93 1.31 -6.07
CA ALA A 54 -1.45 -0.07 -5.96
C ALA A 54 -2.60 -1.08 -5.93
N ASN A 55 -3.61 -0.83 -5.09
CA ASN A 55 -4.80 -1.67 -5.00
C ASN A 55 -5.61 -1.71 -6.30
N SER A 56 -5.74 -0.56 -6.98
CA SER A 56 -6.43 -0.47 -8.26
C SER A 56 -5.71 -1.26 -9.35
N PHE A 57 -4.39 -1.15 -9.47
CA PHE A 57 -3.60 -1.96 -10.38
C PHE A 57 -3.65 -3.45 -10.05
N ASN A 58 -3.63 -3.81 -8.76
CA ASN A 58 -3.80 -5.21 -8.36
C ASN A 58 -5.15 -5.76 -8.85
N MET A 59 -6.24 -5.00 -8.69
CA MET A 59 -7.57 -5.43 -9.14
C MET A 59 -7.67 -5.52 -10.67
N ILE A 60 -6.95 -4.64 -11.40
CA ILE A 60 -6.84 -4.70 -12.86
C ILE A 60 -6.14 -5.98 -13.32
N VAL A 61 -5.00 -6.32 -12.69
CA VAL A 61 -4.22 -7.51 -13.05
C VAL A 61 -4.94 -8.80 -12.68
N ASP A 62 -5.67 -8.80 -11.56
CA ASP A 62 -6.40 -9.97 -11.06
C ASP A 62 -7.80 -10.13 -11.66
N SER A 63 -8.21 -9.26 -12.57
CA SER A 63 -9.60 -9.23 -13.13
C SER A 63 -10.03 -10.53 -13.80
N ASP A 64 -9.09 -11.34 -14.29
CA ASP A 64 -9.33 -12.68 -14.85
C ASP A 64 -9.65 -13.71 -13.75
N ILE A 65 -8.85 -13.74 -12.68
CA ILE A 65 -9.02 -14.67 -11.56
C ILE A 65 -10.26 -14.29 -10.73
N ASP A 66 -10.50 -12.99 -10.55
CA ASP A 66 -11.60 -12.47 -9.75
C ASP A 66 -13.00 -12.89 -10.27
N LYS A 67 -13.13 -13.16 -11.56
CA LYS A 67 -14.37 -13.67 -12.18
C LYS A 67 -14.72 -15.09 -11.73
N VAL A 68 -13.72 -15.88 -11.39
CA VAL A 68 -13.90 -17.29 -11.01
C VAL A 68 -14.19 -17.45 -9.52
N MET A 69 -13.67 -16.54 -8.67
CA MET A 69 -13.77 -16.64 -7.21
C MET A 69 -15.08 -16.04 -6.69
N LYS A 70 -15.88 -16.80 -5.93
CA LYS A 70 -17.16 -16.35 -5.32
C LYS A 70 -17.00 -15.06 -4.50
N ARG A 71 -15.92 -14.92 -3.74
CA ARG A 71 -15.63 -13.77 -2.86
C ARG A 71 -15.42 -12.46 -3.63
N THR A 72 -15.00 -12.52 -4.88
CA THR A 72 -14.58 -11.35 -5.67
C THR A 72 -15.55 -10.97 -6.79
N GLN A 73 -16.65 -11.69 -6.94
CA GLN A 73 -17.68 -11.43 -7.97
C GLN A 73 -18.30 -10.03 -7.89
N ASN A 74 -18.34 -9.43 -6.69
CA ASN A 74 -18.88 -8.08 -6.47
C ASN A 74 -17.84 -6.96 -6.69
N ARG A 75 -16.67 -7.27 -7.27
CA ARG A 75 -15.65 -6.26 -7.59
C ARG A 75 -16.07 -5.42 -8.78
N PRO A 76 -15.77 -4.08 -8.77
CA PRO A 76 -16.24 -3.17 -9.83
C PRO A 76 -15.84 -3.52 -11.25
N LEU A 77 -14.73 -4.25 -11.44
CA LEU A 77 -14.28 -4.72 -12.75
C LEU A 77 -14.90 -6.05 -13.16
N VAL A 78 -15.43 -6.81 -12.21
CA VAL A 78 -16.07 -8.11 -12.47
C VAL A 78 -17.56 -7.92 -12.77
N ASP A 79 -18.23 -7.09 -12.00
CA ASP A 79 -19.66 -6.79 -12.16
C ASP A 79 -19.97 -5.73 -13.23
N GLY A 80 -18.91 -5.16 -13.88
CA GLY A 80 -19.06 -4.24 -15.01
C GLY A 80 -19.38 -2.79 -14.62
N ARG A 81 -19.36 -2.42 -13.33
CA ARG A 81 -19.56 -1.02 -12.89
C ARG A 81 -18.45 -0.08 -13.35
N LEU A 82 -17.25 -0.60 -13.58
CA LEU A 82 -16.13 0.13 -14.17
C LEU A 82 -15.53 -0.66 -15.33
N THR A 83 -15.16 0.05 -16.38
CA THR A 83 -14.39 -0.51 -17.48
C THR A 83 -12.91 -0.61 -17.11
N LEU A 84 -12.18 -1.50 -17.77
CA LEU A 84 -10.74 -1.64 -17.57
C LEU A 84 -9.98 -0.34 -17.86
N THR A 85 -10.44 0.43 -18.86
CA THR A 85 -9.84 1.73 -19.22
C THR A 85 -10.06 2.76 -18.12
N GLU A 86 -11.26 2.89 -17.57
CA GLU A 86 -11.56 3.80 -16.46
C GLU A 86 -10.67 3.46 -15.24
N ALA A 87 -10.55 2.17 -14.92
CA ALA A 87 -9.70 1.74 -13.80
C ALA A 87 -8.22 2.03 -14.04
N LYS A 88 -7.70 1.83 -15.26
CA LYS A 88 -6.31 2.17 -15.62
C LYS A 88 -6.05 3.67 -15.51
N VAL A 89 -6.93 4.49 -16.05
CA VAL A 89 -6.81 5.96 -15.96
C VAL A 89 -6.82 6.39 -14.51
N PHE A 90 -7.75 5.89 -13.71
CA PHE A 90 -7.83 6.20 -12.28
C PHE A 90 -6.53 5.79 -11.53
N ALA A 91 -6.06 4.57 -11.71
CA ALA A 91 -4.86 4.07 -11.05
C ALA A 91 -3.61 4.88 -11.45
N SER A 92 -3.46 5.20 -12.74
CA SER A 92 -2.35 6.04 -13.23
C SER A 92 -2.43 7.45 -12.69
N SER A 93 -3.63 8.06 -12.65
CA SER A 93 -3.82 9.40 -12.07
C SER A 93 -3.47 9.42 -10.59
N MET A 94 -3.91 8.42 -9.81
CA MET A 94 -3.55 8.31 -8.38
C MET A 94 -2.05 8.14 -8.17
N THR A 95 -1.36 7.41 -9.07
CA THR A 95 0.10 7.25 -9.03
C THR A 95 0.80 8.60 -9.21
N VAL A 96 0.43 9.33 -10.26
CA VAL A 96 1.03 10.65 -10.57
C VAL A 96 0.73 11.64 -9.45
N LEU A 97 -0.51 11.70 -8.99
CA LEU A 97 -0.92 12.58 -7.90
C LEU A 97 -0.17 12.27 -6.60
N SER A 98 -0.01 11.00 -6.24
CA SER A 98 0.77 10.60 -5.06
C SER A 98 2.22 11.06 -5.17
N PHE A 99 2.86 10.84 -6.34
CA PHE A 99 4.23 11.27 -6.59
C PHE A 99 4.39 12.79 -6.44
N LEU A 100 3.55 13.56 -7.13
CA LEU A 100 3.60 15.02 -7.08
C LEU A 100 3.29 15.55 -5.67
N PHE A 101 2.30 14.97 -5.00
CA PHE A 101 1.89 15.36 -3.66
C PHE A 101 3.03 15.17 -2.65
N LEU A 102 3.66 13.98 -2.63
CA LEU A 102 4.76 13.69 -1.72
C LEU A 102 6.00 14.53 -2.03
N THR A 103 6.29 14.76 -3.32
CA THR A 103 7.45 15.56 -3.73
C THR A 103 7.27 17.04 -3.37
N PHE A 104 6.13 17.64 -3.69
CA PHE A 104 5.96 19.09 -3.60
C PHE A 104 5.28 19.55 -2.30
N LEU A 105 4.31 18.82 -1.78
CA LEU A 105 3.60 19.21 -0.56
C LEU A 105 4.26 18.64 0.71
N CYS A 106 4.77 17.41 0.64
CA CYS A 106 5.53 16.84 1.76
C CYS A 106 7.03 17.18 1.68
N HIS A 107 7.49 17.87 0.64
CA HIS A 107 8.90 18.20 0.39
C HIS A 107 9.84 16.98 0.53
N SER A 108 9.39 15.80 0.05
CA SER A 108 10.14 14.55 0.17
C SER A 108 10.13 13.76 -1.14
N LEU A 109 11.17 13.96 -1.93
CA LEU A 109 11.37 13.17 -3.15
C LEU A 109 11.65 11.70 -2.82
N LEU A 110 12.36 11.45 -1.70
CA LEU A 110 12.70 10.11 -1.27
C LEU A 110 11.46 9.28 -0.95
N SER A 111 10.49 9.87 -0.25
CA SER A 111 9.21 9.20 0.04
C SER A 111 8.42 8.91 -1.23
N ALA A 112 8.40 9.86 -2.17
CA ALA A 112 7.74 9.66 -3.47
C ALA A 112 8.36 8.49 -4.24
N VAL A 113 9.69 8.41 -4.29
CA VAL A 113 10.42 7.29 -4.91
C VAL A 113 10.09 5.97 -4.21
N PHE A 114 10.06 5.91 -2.88
CA PHE A 114 9.70 4.69 -2.16
C PHE A 114 8.26 4.24 -2.44
N VAL A 115 7.31 5.16 -2.56
CA VAL A 115 5.94 4.82 -2.97
C VAL A 115 5.91 4.24 -4.39
N MET A 116 6.64 4.85 -5.34
CA MET A 116 6.73 4.32 -6.71
C MET A 116 7.33 2.92 -6.75
N LEU A 117 8.44 2.71 -6.05
CA LEU A 117 9.06 1.38 -5.93
C LEU A 117 8.11 0.35 -5.31
N THR A 118 7.33 0.76 -4.30
CA THR A 118 6.32 -0.09 -3.67
C THR A 118 5.21 -0.48 -4.65
N ILE A 119 4.70 0.48 -5.42
CA ILE A 119 3.67 0.21 -6.45
C ILE A 119 4.22 -0.77 -7.49
N LEU A 120 5.42 -0.54 -8.00
CA LEU A 120 6.07 -1.42 -8.98
C LEU A 120 6.30 -2.83 -8.42
N PHE A 121 6.84 -2.92 -7.21
CA PHE A 121 7.03 -4.21 -6.53
C PHE A 121 5.71 -4.95 -6.36
N TYR A 122 4.67 -4.25 -5.87
CA TYR A 122 3.36 -4.84 -5.62
C TYR A 122 2.68 -5.34 -6.91
N ILE A 123 2.82 -4.61 -8.03
CA ILE A 123 2.23 -5.00 -9.32
C ILE A 123 3.03 -6.12 -9.97
N PHE A 124 4.33 -5.92 -10.17
CA PHE A 124 5.14 -6.83 -10.99
C PHE A 124 5.64 -8.04 -10.21
N VAL A 125 6.18 -7.83 -9.00
CA VAL A 125 6.75 -8.91 -8.21
C VAL A 125 5.65 -9.70 -7.49
N TYR A 126 4.83 -9.01 -6.68
CA TYR A 126 3.80 -9.70 -5.91
C TYR A 126 2.65 -10.21 -6.79
N THR A 127 1.96 -9.32 -7.52
CA THR A 127 0.70 -9.68 -8.19
C THR A 127 0.93 -10.54 -9.44
N LYS A 128 1.86 -10.14 -10.33
CA LYS A 128 2.09 -10.86 -11.58
C LYS A 128 2.95 -12.10 -11.43
N TRP A 129 3.98 -12.02 -10.60
CA TRP A 129 4.97 -13.11 -10.52
C TRP A 129 4.73 -14.05 -9.36
N LEU A 130 4.78 -13.59 -8.11
CA LEU A 130 4.71 -14.45 -6.93
C LEU A 130 3.32 -15.05 -6.71
N LYS A 131 2.28 -14.26 -6.81
CA LYS A 131 0.90 -14.68 -6.52
C LYS A 131 0.45 -15.88 -7.37
N ARG A 132 0.97 -15.99 -8.59
CA ARG A 132 0.60 -17.04 -9.55
C ARG A 132 1.55 -18.25 -9.53
N ARG A 133 2.63 -18.24 -8.73
CA ARG A 133 3.69 -19.27 -8.80
C ARG A 133 4.06 -19.91 -7.46
N THR A 134 3.81 -19.23 -6.35
CA THR A 134 4.26 -19.73 -5.04
C THR A 134 3.29 -19.40 -3.93
N TRP A 135 3.13 -20.31 -2.97
CA TRP A 135 2.38 -20.08 -1.75
C TRP A 135 3.08 -19.07 -0.81
N GLN A 136 4.38 -18.84 -0.99
CA GLN A 136 5.15 -17.83 -0.24
C GLN A 136 4.82 -16.40 -0.65
N ASN A 137 3.92 -16.20 -1.63
CA ASN A 137 3.49 -14.87 -2.08
C ASN A 137 3.02 -13.97 -0.93
N VAL A 138 2.39 -14.54 0.10
CA VAL A 138 1.88 -13.83 1.28
C VAL A 138 3.01 -13.19 2.08
N ILE A 139 4.13 -13.90 2.27
CA ILE A 139 5.29 -13.41 3.01
C ILE A 139 5.89 -12.21 2.28
N TRP A 140 6.20 -12.38 1.00
CA TRP A 140 6.82 -11.33 0.19
C TRP A 140 5.87 -10.17 -0.11
N GLY A 141 4.58 -10.45 -0.28
CA GLY A 141 3.54 -9.42 -0.41
C GLY A 141 3.42 -8.56 0.85
N GLY A 142 3.69 -9.14 2.02
CA GLY A 142 3.76 -8.43 3.30
C GLY A 142 4.79 -7.30 3.30
N ALA A 143 5.90 -7.43 2.55
CA ALA A 143 6.90 -6.37 2.45
C ALA A 143 6.32 -5.05 1.91
N ALA A 144 5.42 -5.10 0.93
CA ALA A 144 4.73 -3.91 0.44
C ALA A 144 3.86 -3.25 1.53
N GLY A 145 3.25 -4.06 2.40
CA GLY A 145 2.47 -3.59 3.55
C GLY A 145 3.29 -2.92 4.65
N CYS A 146 4.60 -3.18 4.70
CA CYS A 146 5.52 -2.55 5.66
C CYS A 146 6.10 -1.22 5.17
N MET A 147 6.04 -0.95 3.86
CA MET A 147 6.63 0.25 3.25
C MET A 147 6.11 1.59 3.78
N PRO A 148 4.87 1.73 4.26
CA PRO A 148 4.40 2.97 4.87
C PRO A 148 5.30 3.49 6.01
N VAL A 149 5.94 2.59 6.77
CA VAL A 149 6.94 2.95 7.80
C VAL A 149 8.13 3.68 7.18
N ILE A 150 8.69 3.14 6.10
CA ILE A 150 9.84 3.71 5.40
C ILE A 150 9.47 5.03 4.73
N VAL A 151 8.27 5.11 4.14
CA VAL A 151 7.74 6.34 3.52
C VAL A 151 7.58 7.46 4.56
N GLY A 152 6.95 7.16 5.70
CA GLY A 152 6.79 8.14 6.78
C GLY A 152 8.12 8.61 7.36
N TRP A 153 9.07 7.68 7.55
CA TRP A 153 10.42 8.01 7.98
C TRP A 153 11.12 8.95 7.00
N ALA A 154 11.04 8.64 5.70
CA ALA A 154 11.66 9.44 4.64
C ALA A 154 11.15 10.88 4.62
N VAL A 155 9.83 11.08 4.82
CA VAL A 155 9.26 12.45 4.90
C VAL A 155 9.91 13.26 6.03
N ILE A 156 10.03 12.68 7.21
CA ILE A 156 10.64 13.39 8.34
C ILE A 156 12.15 13.59 8.11
N ALA A 157 12.86 12.58 7.63
CA ALA A 157 14.28 12.67 7.34
C ALA A 157 14.61 13.79 6.34
N ASP A 158 13.83 13.91 5.25
CA ASP A 158 14.02 14.96 4.25
C ASP A 158 13.73 16.35 4.82
N ASN A 159 12.73 16.50 5.68
CA ASN A 159 12.33 17.80 6.25
C ASN A 159 13.20 18.24 7.46
N THR A 160 13.87 17.30 8.12
CA THR A 160 14.76 17.58 9.25
C THR A 160 16.24 17.44 8.90
N SER A 161 16.54 17.07 7.64
CA SER A 161 17.89 16.75 7.16
C SER A 161 18.61 15.68 8.01
N ASN A 162 17.84 14.81 8.67
CA ASN A 162 18.36 13.73 9.52
C ASN A 162 18.41 12.40 8.75
N HIS A 163 19.44 12.25 7.92
CA HIS A 163 19.70 11.02 7.16
C HIS A 163 20.76 10.12 7.84
N SER A 164 20.83 10.12 9.17
CA SER A 164 21.80 9.29 9.89
C SER A 164 21.57 7.79 9.65
N VAL A 165 22.66 7.03 9.56
CA VAL A 165 22.60 5.57 9.42
C VAL A 165 21.85 4.94 10.59
N ALA A 166 22.08 5.41 11.81
CA ALA A 166 21.40 4.93 13.01
C ALA A 166 19.87 5.16 12.93
N GLY A 167 19.44 6.30 12.37
CA GLY A 167 18.03 6.58 12.12
C GLY A 167 17.41 5.58 11.12
N TRP A 168 18.06 5.37 9.98
CA TRP A 168 17.57 4.42 9.00
C TRP A 168 17.54 2.98 9.50
N LEU A 169 18.46 2.57 10.37
CA LEU A 169 18.39 1.27 11.03
C LEU A 169 17.16 1.13 11.92
N GLN A 170 16.71 2.21 12.58
CA GLN A 170 15.46 2.21 13.34
C GLN A 170 14.23 2.06 12.41
N ALA A 171 14.21 2.76 11.27
CA ALA A 171 13.16 2.60 10.27
C ALA A 171 13.08 1.14 9.76
N VAL A 172 14.23 0.54 9.46
CA VAL A 172 14.32 -0.87 9.05
C VAL A 172 13.87 -1.80 10.17
N ALA A 173 14.22 -1.53 11.43
CA ALA A 173 13.74 -2.34 12.56
C ALA A 173 12.21 -2.29 12.69
N LEU A 174 11.58 -1.12 12.57
CA LEU A 174 10.13 -0.98 12.56
C LEU A 174 9.49 -1.71 11.37
N PHE A 175 10.07 -1.59 10.19
CA PHE A 175 9.66 -2.35 9.01
C PHE A 175 9.71 -3.86 9.27
N MET A 176 10.80 -4.37 9.84
CA MET A 176 10.98 -5.80 10.14
C MET A 176 9.98 -6.31 11.19
N ILE A 177 9.61 -5.50 12.19
CA ILE A 177 8.58 -5.88 13.16
C ILE A 177 7.26 -6.19 12.45
N ILE A 178 6.81 -5.33 11.54
CA ILE A 178 5.57 -5.52 10.79
C ILE A 178 5.73 -6.68 9.79
N PHE A 179 6.88 -6.78 9.15
CA PHE A 179 7.17 -7.84 8.20
C PHE A 179 7.09 -9.23 8.84
N PHE A 180 7.73 -9.43 9.98
CA PHE A 180 7.70 -10.72 10.70
C PHE A 180 6.36 -11.01 11.39
N TRP A 181 5.56 -9.97 11.66
CA TRP A 181 4.18 -10.15 12.15
C TRP A 181 3.22 -10.64 11.05
N THR A 182 3.49 -10.29 9.79
CA THR A 182 2.59 -10.59 8.66
C THR A 182 2.36 -12.10 8.44
N PRO A 183 3.38 -12.99 8.41
CA PRO A 183 3.16 -14.42 8.21
C PRO A 183 2.26 -15.06 9.27
N PRO A 184 2.52 -14.95 10.59
CA PRO A 184 1.67 -15.58 11.59
C PRO A 184 0.23 -15.03 11.58
N HIS A 185 0.05 -13.73 11.32
CA HIS A 185 -1.27 -13.12 11.15
C HIS A 185 -2.04 -13.74 9.99
N THR A 186 -1.38 -13.91 8.84
CA THR A 186 -2.02 -14.46 7.65
C THR A 186 -2.31 -15.95 7.78
N TRP A 187 -1.42 -16.72 8.43
CA TRP A 187 -1.67 -18.12 8.71
C TRP A 187 -2.84 -18.32 9.67
N ALA A 188 -2.95 -17.50 10.70
CA ALA A 188 -4.09 -17.52 11.61
C ALA A 188 -5.41 -17.23 10.87
N LEU A 189 -5.42 -16.28 9.94
CA LEU A 189 -6.58 -16.01 9.07
C LEU A 189 -6.87 -17.19 8.14
N GLY A 190 -5.85 -17.81 7.55
CA GLY A 190 -5.98 -18.99 6.70
C GLY A 190 -6.64 -20.17 7.43
N MET A 191 -6.25 -20.42 8.68
CA MET A 191 -6.88 -21.45 9.52
C MET A 191 -8.34 -21.13 9.84
N ARG A 192 -8.66 -19.84 10.08
CA ARG A 192 -10.03 -19.40 10.37
C ARG A 192 -10.97 -19.50 9.17
N TYR A 193 -10.45 -19.34 7.96
CA TYR A 193 -11.21 -19.34 6.71
C TYR A 193 -10.79 -20.51 5.79
N GLU A 194 -10.50 -21.67 6.39
CA GLU A 194 -9.97 -22.84 5.68
C GLU A 194 -10.88 -23.29 4.51
N GLU A 195 -12.21 -23.22 4.68
CA GLU A 195 -13.17 -23.58 3.66
C GLU A 195 -13.08 -22.72 2.40
N ASP A 196 -12.76 -21.42 2.55
CA ASP A 196 -12.58 -20.49 1.42
C ASP A 196 -11.27 -20.72 0.65
N TYR A 197 -10.30 -21.41 1.27
CA TYR A 197 -8.99 -21.69 0.68
C TYR A 197 -8.83 -23.12 0.13
N ARG A 198 -9.78 -24.01 0.43
CA ARG A 198 -9.79 -25.40 -0.08
C ARG A 198 -10.45 -25.55 -1.46
N GLY A 199 -11.06 -24.50 -2.01
CA GLY A 199 -11.80 -24.50 -3.29
C GLY A 199 -10.93 -24.35 -4.52
#